data_7dfdecde8fba01d72155ade010fc63bf
#
_entry.id   7dfdecde8fba01d72155ade010fc63bf
#
_cell.length_a   1.000
_cell.length_b   1.000
_cell.length_c   1.000
_cell.angle_alpha   90.00
_cell.angle_beta   90.00
_cell.angle_gamma   90.00
#
_symmetry.space_group_name_H-M   'P 1'
#
loop_
_entity.id
_entity.type
_entity.pdbx_description
1 polymer ?
#
loop_
_entity_poly.entity_id
_entity_poly.type
_entity_poly.pdbx_seq_one_letter_code
_entity_poly.pdbx_strand_id
1 'polypeptide(L)'
;MNRKLGQAFLIAAAFVFFSCKTPGKTEAYPEPSIILKPPVPQTNLPVIEFSGLGIKYEFESMLLNRFLVIQDTTASGKFAARLMDETSWAKVRILFPSGTYECLAAEKSFNPDQAAFYIYIDEEAHRVYPSNPPLGKWELTTRSPIYFTLDAPKEVLVTVQANSKNRLGETGMDLDYIQFVKRR
;
A
#
# COMPACT_ATOMS: atom_id res chain seq x y z
N MET A 1 -10.86 58.65 -68.57
CA MET A 1 -10.82 57.40 -69.27
C MET A 1 -9.58 56.60 -68.76
N ASN A 2 -9.75 55.77 -67.77
CA ASN A 2 -8.70 54.77 -67.39
C ASN A 2 -9.38 53.61 -66.62
N ARG A 3 -9.43 52.49 -67.28
CA ARG A 3 -9.92 51.19 -66.73
C ARG A 3 -8.82 50.63 -65.89
N LYS A 4 -9.08 50.30 -64.61
CA LYS A 4 -8.22 49.43 -63.82
C LYS A 4 -8.83 48.04 -63.69
N LEU A 5 -8.10 47.09 -64.24
CA LEU A 5 -8.36 45.66 -64.12
C LEU A 5 -8.23 45.27 -62.63
N GLY A 6 -9.27 44.62 -62.08
CA GLY A 6 -9.19 43.95 -60.78
C GLY A 6 -8.54 42.55 -60.96
N GLN A 7 -7.48 42.32 -60.23
CA GLN A 7 -6.93 40.99 -60.07
C GLN A 7 -7.65 40.25 -58.95
N ALA A 8 -8.29 39.18 -59.31
CA ALA A 8 -8.89 38.24 -58.33
C ALA A 8 -7.76 37.34 -57.75
N PHE A 9 -7.52 37.50 -56.46
CA PHE A 9 -6.66 36.60 -55.71
C PHE A 9 -7.45 35.31 -55.33
N LEU A 10 -7.07 34.19 -55.92
CA LEU A 10 -7.55 32.88 -55.58
C LEU A 10 -6.76 32.42 -54.35
N ILE A 11 -7.38 32.40 -53.17
CA ILE A 11 -6.79 31.82 -51.95
C ILE A 11 -7.11 30.36 -51.96
N ALA A 12 -6.11 29.53 -52.25
CA ALA A 12 -6.16 28.06 -52.09
C ALA A 12 -6.04 27.75 -50.58
N ALA A 13 -7.15 27.40 -49.95
CA ALA A 13 -7.14 26.87 -48.56
C ALA A 13 -6.59 25.42 -48.57
N ALA A 14 -5.35 25.29 -48.12
CA ALA A 14 -4.78 23.98 -47.86
C ALA A 14 -5.40 23.43 -46.56
N PHE A 15 -6.28 22.43 -46.70
CA PHE A 15 -6.74 21.64 -45.57
C PHE A 15 -5.63 20.72 -45.10
N VAL A 16 -4.95 21.09 -44.03
CA VAL A 16 -4.06 20.19 -43.29
C VAL A 16 -4.91 19.23 -42.47
N PHE A 17 -5.05 18.00 -42.94
CA PHE A 17 -5.63 16.91 -42.15
C PHE A 17 -4.66 16.58 -41.01
N PHE A 18 -4.94 17.12 -39.82
CA PHE A 18 -4.34 16.60 -38.59
C PHE A 18 -4.90 15.21 -38.36
N SER A 19 -4.12 14.19 -38.70
CA SER A 19 -4.36 12.83 -38.27
C SER A 19 -4.23 12.76 -36.76
N CYS A 20 -5.32 12.83 -36.03
CA CYS A 20 -5.35 12.48 -34.62
C CYS A 20 -4.91 11.02 -34.49
N LYS A 21 -3.65 10.81 -34.09
CA LYS A 21 -3.23 9.52 -33.56
C LYS A 21 -4.11 9.22 -32.36
N THR A 22 -4.96 8.23 -32.49
CA THR A 22 -5.69 7.64 -31.37
C THR A 22 -4.69 7.30 -30.27
N PRO A 23 -4.89 7.76 -29.02
CA PRO A 23 -4.03 7.37 -27.93
C PRO A 23 -4.11 5.85 -27.82
N GLY A 24 -2.91 5.21 -27.80
CA GLY A 24 -2.79 3.78 -27.68
C GLY A 24 -3.66 3.27 -26.53
N LYS A 25 -4.32 2.14 -26.74
CA LYS A 25 -5.05 1.43 -25.69
C LYS A 25 -4.13 1.33 -24.50
N THR A 26 -4.47 2.08 -23.44
CA THR A 26 -3.90 1.84 -22.11
C THR A 26 -4.30 0.40 -21.79
N GLU A 27 -3.35 -0.53 -21.76
CA GLU A 27 -3.60 -1.87 -21.24
C GLU A 27 -4.14 -1.66 -19.82
N ALA A 28 -5.42 -1.90 -19.64
CA ALA A 28 -6.02 -1.92 -18.32
C ALA A 28 -5.32 -3.05 -17.56
N TYR A 29 -4.53 -2.68 -16.55
CA TYR A 29 -4.03 -3.66 -15.60
C TYR A 29 -5.24 -4.43 -15.07
N PRO A 30 -5.21 -5.79 -15.07
CA PRO A 30 -6.32 -6.56 -14.54
C PRO A 30 -6.54 -6.13 -13.09
N GLU A 31 -7.74 -5.67 -12.78
CA GLU A 31 -8.10 -5.36 -11.39
C GLU A 31 -7.90 -6.63 -10.55
N PRO A 32 -7.24 -6.51 -9.39
CA PRO A 32 -7.02 -7.67 -8.54
C PRO A 32 -8.36 -8.27 -8.14
N SER A 33 -8.48 -9.59 -8.26
CA SER A 33 -9.69 -10.31 -7.84
C SER A 33 -9.91 -10.11 -6.34
N ILE A 34 -11.05 -9.53 -5.98
CA ILE A 34 -11.41 -9.26 -4.59
C ILE A 34 -11.92 -10.57 -3.97
N ILE A 35 -11.15 -11.12 -3.04
CA ILE A 35 -11.58 -12.25 -2.23
C ILE A 35 -12.01 -11.70 -0.87
N LEU A 36 -13.31 -11.64 -0.61
CA LEU A 36 -13.84 -11.28 0.70
C LEU A 36 -13.60 -12.43 1.66
N LYS A 37 -12.65 -12.27 2.58
CA LYS A 37 -12.50 -13.18 3.71
C LYS A 37 -13.51 -12.76 4.78
N PRO A 38 -14.47 -13.62 5.17
CA PRO A 38 -15.41 -13.26 6.22
C PRO A 38 -14.64 -12.94 7.51
N PRO A 39 -15.09 -11.91 8.28
CA PRO A 39 -14.47 -11.60 9.55
C PRO A 39 -14.60 -12.81 10.47
N VAL A 40 -13.48 -13.32 10.95
CA VAL A 40 -13.46 -14.36 11.97
C VAL A 40 -13.77 -13.69 13.30
N PRO A 41 -14.85 -14.07 14.00
CA PRO A 41 -15.11 -13.57 15.35
C PRO A 41 -13.99 -14.06 16.26
N GLN A 42 -13.11 -13.16 16.67
CA GLN A 42 -12.00 -13.56 17.55
C GLN A 42 -12.18 -12.93 18.92
N THR A 43 -12.49 -13.78 19.89
CA THR A 43 -12.38 -13.47 21.31
C THR A 43 -10.97 -13.66 21.84
N ASN A 44 -10.15 -14.51 21.17
CA ASN A 44 -8.76 -14.77 21.55
C ASN A 44 -7.85 -14.78 20.33
N LEU A 45 -6.91 -13.83 20.27
CA LEU A 45 -5.86 -13.80 19.28
C LEU A 45 -4.76 -14.82 19.66
N PRO A 46 -4.49 -15.85 18.85
CA PRO A 46 -3.47 -16.84 19.16
C PRO A 46 -2.10 -16.19 19.26
N VAL A 47 -1.27 -16.69 20.18
CA VAL A 47 0.13 -16.29 20.29
C VAL A 47 0.93 -17.14 19.31
N ILE A 48 1.71 -16.49 18.45
CA ILE A 48 2.61 -17.12 17.51
C ILE A 48 4.03 -17.02 18.08
N GLU A 49 4.78 -18.10 18.10
CA GLU A 49 6.19 -18.03 18.48
C GLU A 49 6.99 -17.30 17.41
N PHE A 50 7.95 -16.49 17.85
CA PHE A 50 8.85 -15.80 16.94
C PHE A 50 9.73 -16.81 16.19
N SER A 51 9.45 -17.00 14.91
CA SER A 51 10.05 -18.03 14.07
C SER A 51 11.46 -17.67 13.55
N GLY A 52 11.98 -16.49 13.88
CA GLY A 52 13.32 -16.06 13.47
C GLY A 52 13.35 -14.79 12.63
N LEU A 53 14.56 -14.43 12.21
CA LEU A 53 14.83 -13.21 11.44
C LEU A 53 14.31 -13.34 10.01
N GLY A 54 13.70 -12.25 9.52
CA GLY A 54 13.24 -12.16 8.13
C GLY A 54 12.04 -13.06 7.80
N ILE A 55 11.46 -13.73 8.80
CA ILE A 55 10.20 -14.46 8.62
C ILE A 55 9.08 -13.45 8.38
N LYS A 56 8.31 -13.72 7.35
CA LYS A 56 7.18 -12.90 6.93
C LYS A 56 5.93 -13.31 7.68
N TYR A 57 5.31 -12.35 8.33
CA TYR A 57 4.00 -12.48 8.94
C TYR A 57 3.02 -11.82 7.97
N GLU A 58 2.38 -12.65 7.13
CA GLU A 58 1.51 -12.20 6.04
C GLU A 58 0.25 -11.54 6.58
N PHE A 59 -0.11 -10.36 6.05
CA PHE A 59 -1.26 -9.59 6.55
C PHE A 59 -2.57 -10.34 6.42
N GLU A 60 -2.77 -11.10 5.34
CA GLU A 60 -3.98 -11.89 5.14
C GLU A 60 -4.16 -13.02 6.16
N SER A 61 -3.10 -13.36 6.90
CA SER A 61 -3.12 -14.35 7.99
C SER A 61 -3.36 -13.73 9.37
N MET A 62 -3.33 -12.41 9.49
CA MET A 62 -3.58 -11.70 10.74
C MET A 62 -5.07 -11.61 11.04
N LEU A 63 -5.39 -11.18 12.25
CA LEU A 63 -6.75 -10.73 12.57
C LEU A 63 -7.00 -9.39 11.88
N LEU A 64 -7.89 -9.40 10.92
CA LEU A 64 -8.21 -8.23 10.11
C LEU A 64 -9.57 -7.63 10.48
N ASN A 65 -9.63 -6.31 10.57
CA ASN A 65 -10.86 -5.55 10.64
C ASN A 65 -10.87 -4.50 9.54
N ARG A 66 -11.88 -4.53 8.66
CA ARG A 66 -12.05 -3.58 7.55
C ARG A 66 -10.83 -3.49 6.62
N PHE A 67 -10.18 -4.61 6.41
CA PHE A 67 -9.23 -4.82 5.34
C PHE A 67 -9.89 -5.62 4.23
N LEU A 68 -9.47 -5.38 3.02
CA LEU A 68 -9.83 -6.19 1.86
C LEU A 68 -8.64 -7.06 1.50
N VAL A 69 -8.81 -8.38 1.57
CA VAL A 69 -7.79 -9.31 1.05
C VAL A 69 -7.89 -9.35 -0.46
N ILE A 70 -6.80 -8.99 -1.12
CA ILE A 70 -6.69 -8.92 -2.57
C ILE A 70 -5.69 -9.94 -3.09
N GLN A 71 -5.91 -10.46 -4.28
CA GLN A 71 -4.92 -11.27 -4.97
C GLN A 71 -3.95 -10.35 -5.71
N ASP A 72 -2.66 -10.47 -5.40
CA ASP A 72 -1.57 -9.78 -6.10
C ASP A 72 -0.43 -10.76 -6.34
N THR A 73 -0.20 -11.12 -7.58
CA THR A 73 0.84 -12.11 -7.96
C THR A 73 2.25 -11.65 -7.67
N THR A 74 2.45 -10.36 -7.39
CA THR A 74 3.74 -9.75 -7.02
C THR A 74 3.97 -9.68 -5.52
N ALA A 75 2.93 -9.94 -4.70
CA ALA A 75 3.01 -10.04 -3.26
C ALA A 75 3.61 -11.38 -2.81
N SER A 76 4.13 -11.43 -1.59
CA SER A 76 4.48 -12.66 -0.91
C SER A 76 3.21 -13.51 -0.75
N GLY A 77 3.27 -14.80 -0.90
CA GLY A 77 2.05 -15.62 -0.82
C GLY A 77 0.98 -15.36 -1.89
N LYS A 78 1.17 -14.39 -2.80
CA LYS A 78 0.25 -13.95 -3.87
C LYS A 78 -1.03 -13.27 -3.37
N PHE A 79 -1.07 -12.86 -2.11
CA PHE A 79 -2.15 -12.11 -1.51
C PHE A 79 -1.60 -10.92 -0.75
N ALA A 80 -2.44 -9.92 -0.56
CA ALA A 80 -2.14 -8.75 0.23
C ALA A 80 -3.42 -8.23 0.90
N ALA A 81 -3.28 -7.32 1.84
CA ALA A 81 -4.39 -6.71 2.54
C ALA A 81 -4.45 -5.21 2.25
N ARG A 82 -5.57 -4.72 1.72
CA ARG A 82 -5.79 -3.30 1.44
C ARG A 82 -6.48 -2.62 2.60
N LEU A 83 -5.90 -1.52 3.06
CA LEU A 83 -6.53 -0.59 3.99
C LEU A 83 -7.74 0.08 3.35
N MET A 84 -8.92 -0.07 3.95
CA MET A 84 -10.17 0.43 3.36
C MET A 84 -10.55 1.81 3.88
N ASP A 85 -10.36 2.07 5.17
CA ASP A 85 -10.72 3.33 5.81
C ASP A 85 -9.94 3.56 7.12
N GLU A 86 -10.21 4.69 7.77
CA GLU A 86 -9.54 5.11 9.01
C GLU A 86 -9.79 4.19 10.21
N THR A 87 -10.75 3.28 10.11
CA THR A 87 -11.07 2.30 11.17
C THR A 87 -10.45 0.94 10.91
N SER A 88 -9.73 0.78 9.78
CA SER A 88 -9.05 -0.47 9.44
C SER A 88 -7.91 -0.76 10.40
N TRP A 89 -7.86 -1.97 10.93
CA TRP A 89 -6.74 -2.45 11.71
C TRP A 89 -6.47 -3.94 11.46
N ALA A 90 -5.20 -4.34 11.59
CA ALA A 90 -4.74 -5.72 11.58
C ALA A 90 -3.95 -6.00 12.85
N LYS A 91 -4.09 -7.21 13.42
CA LYS A 91 -3.41 -7.57 14.67
C LYS A 91 -2.78 -8.96 14.58
N VAL A 92 -1.60 -9.08 15.18
CA VAL A 92 -0.93 -10.35 15.43
C VAL A 92 -0.25 -10.29 16.81
N ARG A 93 -0.25 -11.41 17.54
CA ARG A 93 0.43 -11.54 18.83
C ARG A 93 1.59 -12.51 18.69
N ILE A 94 2.79 -12.04 19.03
CA ILE A 94 4.03 -12.80 18.83
C ILE A 94 4.80 -12.89 20.15
N LEU A 95 5.25 -14.07 20.52
CA LEU A 95 6.15 -14.31 21.65
C LEU A 95 7.59 -14.12 21.16
N PHE A 96 8.20 -13.01 21.52
CA PHE A 96 9.59 -12.72 21.19
C PHE A 96 10.54 -13.17 22.29
N PRO A 97 11.73 -13.70 21.97
CA PRO A 97 12.84 -13.76 22.91
C PRO A 97 13.37 -12.36 23.25
N SER A 98 14.20 -12.23 24.28
CA SER A 98 14.89 -10.98 24.59
C SER A 98 15.75 -10.50 23.41
N GLY A 99 15.87 -9.19 23.23
CA GLY A 99 16.68 -8.57 22.19
C GLY A 99 16.13 -7.27 21.66
N THR A 100 16.88 -6.63 20.76
CA THR A 100 16.46 -5.43 20.05
C THR A 100 16.04 -5.79 18.63
N TYR A 101 14.88 -5.33 18.23
CA TYR A 101 14.24 -5.65 16.96
C TYR A 101 13.94 -4.38 16.18
N GLU A 102 13.96 -4.51 14.87
CA GLU A 102 13.40 -3.55 13.94
C GLU A 102 12.20 -4.19 13.25
N CYS A 103 11.05 -3.52 13.31
CA CYS A 103 9.84 -3.93 12.60
C CYS A 103 9.78 -3.23 11.25
N LEU A 104 9.63 -4.00 10.19
CA LEU A 104 9.49 -3.52 8.81
C LEU A 104 8.19 -4.08 8.22
N ALA A 105 7.43 -3.25 7.53
CA ALA A 105 6.28 -3.69 6.74
C ALA A 105 6.61 -3.61 5.25
N ALA A 106 6.07 -4.53 4.47
CA ALA A 106 6.03 -4.43 3.02
C ALA A 106 4.75 -3.75 2.61
N GLU A 107 4.87 -2.63 1.90
CA GLU A 107 3.76 -1.82 1.44
C GLU A 107 3.83 -1.55 -0.06
N LYS A 108 2.70 -1.21 -0.65
CA LYS A 108 2.59 -0.73 -2.02
C LYS A 108 1.64 0.45 -2.09
N SER A 109 2.21 1.62 -2.40
CA SER A 109 1.49 2.88 -2.58
C SER A 109 1.31 3.17 -4.06
N PHE A 110 0.11 3.59 -4.48
CA PHE A 110 -0.21 3.85 -5.89
C PHE A 110 -0.28 5.33 -6.23
N ASN A 111 -0.60 6.19 -5.26
CA ASN A 111 -0.78 7.61 -5.48
C ASN A 111 -0.28 8.43 -4.28
N PRO A 112 0.01 9.73 -4.47
CA PRO A 112 0.54 10.60 -3.43
C PRO A 112 -0.48 10.95 -2.32
N ASP A 113 -1.75 10.65 -2.54
CA ASP A 113 -2.83 10.97 -1.59
C ASP A 113 -3.04 9.86 -0.55
N GLN A 114 -2.28 8.76 -0.64
CA GLN A 114 -2.35 7.69 0.33
C GLN A 114 -1.85 8.14 1.69
N ALA A 115 -2.68 7.87 2.71
CA ALA A 115 -2.39 8.30 4.06
C ALA A 115 -1.30 7.45 4.71
N ALA A 116 -0.58 8.05 5.65
CA ALA A 116 0.25 7.31 6.57
C ALA A 116 -0.60 6.29 7.37
N PHE A 117 0.04 5.27 7.89
CA PHE A 117 -0.57 4.34 8.84
C PHE A 117 0.30 4.24 10.09
N TYR A 118 -0.21 3.58 11.13
CA TYR A 118 0.53 3.33 12.35
C TYR A 118 0.82 1.84 12.50
N ILE A 119 2.00 1.54 13.01
CA ILE A 119 2.32 0.25 13.60
C ILE A 119 2.48 0.47 15.10
N TYR A 120 1.68 -0.23 15.89
CA TYR A 120 1.79 -0.24 17.33
C TYR A 120 2.57 -1.48 17.76
N ILE A 121 3.56 -1.28 18.60
CA ILE A 121 4.24 -2.33 19.34
C ILE A 121 3.69 -2.27 20.76
N ASP A 122 2.80 -3.18 21.12
CA ASP A 122 1.90 -3.07 22.26
C ASP A 122 1.10 -1.74 22.22
N GLU A 123 1.39 -0.78 23.09
CA GLU A 123 0.72 0.52 23.16
C GLU A 123 1.53 1.64 22.49
N GLU A 124 2.79 1.39 22.10
CA GLU A 124 3.66 2.39 21.50
C GLU A 124 3.36 2.56 20.01
N ALA A 125 2.95 3.76 19.63
CA ALA A 125 2.54 4.10 18.26
C ALA A 125 3.72 4.62 17.43
N HIS A 126 3.95 3.99 16.28
CA HIS A 126 4.96 4.41 15.30
C HIS A 126 4.28 4.76 13.99
N ARG A 127 4.47 5.99 13.54
CA ARG A 127 3.89 6.44 12.27
C ARG A 127 4.74 5.99 11.10
N VAL A 128 4.11 5.35 10.13
CA VAL A 128 4.72 4.96 8.86
C VAL A 128 4.18 5.88 7.77
N TYR A 129 5.09 6.59 7.12
CA TYR A 129 4.75 7.48 6.02
C TYR A 129 4.73 6.68 4.71
N PRO A 130 3.81 6.99 3.77
CA PRO A 130 3.84 6.40 2.44
C PRO A 130 5.11 6.79 1.70
N SER A 131 5.49 6.02 0.68
CA SER A 131 6.58 6.40 -0.21
C SER A 131 6.24 7.70 -0.95
N ASN A 132 7.23 8.56 -1.13
CA ASN A 132 7.08 9.80 -1.88
C ASN A 132 8.29 10.00 -2.81
N PRO A 133 8.12 9.90 -4.14
CA PRO A 133 6.87 9.59 -4.84
C PRO A 133 6.41 8.14 -4.63
N PRO A 134 5.09 7.86 -4.78
CA PRO A 134 4.59 6.49 -4.73
C PRO A 134 5.16 5.68 -5.88
N LEU A 135 5.60 4.46 -5.59
CA LEU A 135 6.33 3.64 -6.54
C LEU A 135 5.46 2.62 -7.28
N GLY A 136 4.24 2.36 -6.79
CA GLY A 136 3.34 1.34 -7.36
C GLY A 136 3.93 -0.08 -7.33
N LYS A 137 4.92 -0.31 -6.49
CA LYS A 137 5.59 -1.60 -6.29
C LYS A 137 5.82 -1.85 -4.80
N TRP A 138 6.05 -3.10 -4.44
CA TRP A 138 6.35 -3.50 -3.08
C TRP A 138 7.69 -2.93 -2.62
N GLU A 139 7.70 -2.33 -1.44
CA GLU A 139 8.91 -1.86 -0.75
C GLU A 139 8.77 -2.03 0.77
N LEU A 140 9.91 -2.16 1.43
CA LEU A 140 9.97 -2.17 2.89
C LEU A 140 9.98 -0.75 3.46
N THR A 141 9.34 -0.57 4.60
CA THR A 141 9.19 0.73 5.28
C THR A 141 10.48 1.22 5.97
N THR A 142 11.63 1.00 5.35
CA THR A 142 12.95 1.38 5.90
C THR A 142 13.11 2.88 6.14
N ARG A 143 12.29 3.72 5.47
CA ARG A 143 12.23 5.18 5.68
C ARG A 143 11.56 5.60 6.99
N SER A 144 10.83 4.68 7.63
CA SER A 144 10.16 4.88 8.92
C SER A 144 10.58 3.76 9.87
N PRO A 145 11.83 3.76 10.35
CA PRO A 145 12.35 2.66 11.16
C PRO A 145 11.63 2.60 12.51
N ILE A 146 11.24 1.38 12.90
CA ILE A 146 10.55 1.10 14.17
C ILE A 146 11.40 0.14 14.96
N TYR A 147 11.91 0.60 16.09
CA TYR A 147 12.76 -0.20 16.97
C TYR A 147 12.08 -0.43 18.30
N PHE A 148 12.24 -1.61 18.87
CA PHE A 148 11.85 -1.92 20.23
C PHE A 148 12.83 -2.91 20.88
N THR A 149 12.94 -2.85 22.20
CA THR A 149 13.85 -3.70 22.98
C THR A 149 13.08 -4.45 24.04
N LEU A 150 13.39 -5.72 24.19
CA LEU A 150 12.83 -6.61 25.20
C LEU A 150 13.95 -7.17 26.07
N ASP A 151 13.92 -6.88 27.36
CA ASP A 151 14.91 -7.36 28.33
C ASP A 151 14.74 -8.85 28.65
N ALA A 152 13.51 -9.37 28.49
CA ALA A 152 13.17 -10.77 28.69
C ALA A 152 12.18 -11.23 27.60
N PRO A 153 11.99 -12.55 27.42
CA PRO A 153 10.96 -13.06 26.53
C PRO A 153 9.59 -12.49 26.89
N LYS A 154 8.87 -11.96 25.87
CA LYS A 154 7.60 -11.27 26.06
C LYS A 154 6.66 -11.50 24.89
N GLU A 155 5.37 -11.65 25.19
CA GLU A 155 4.30 -11.54 24.19
C GLU A 155 4.10 -10.07 23.82
N VAL A 156 4.20 -9.78 22.54
CA VAL A 156 4.00 -8.44 21.98
C VAL A 156 2.80 -8.46 21.06
N LEU A 157 1.88 -7.55 21.27
CA LEU A 157 0.77 -7.29 20.36
C LEU A 157 1.22 -6.28 19.30
N VAL A 158 1.34 -6.73 18.05
CA VAL A 158 1.58 -5.84 16.92
C VAL A 158 0.25 -5.50 16.29
N THR A 159 -0.07 -4.19 16.23
CA THR A 159 -1.28 -3.69 15.58
C THR A 159 -0.89 -2.76 14.44
N VAL A 160 -1.41 -3.00 13.26
CA VAL A 160 -1.31 -2.05 12.14
C VAL A 160 -2.66 -1.38 11.98
N GLN A 161 -2.68 -0.06 11.96
CA GLN A 161 -3.92 0.73 11.95
C GLN A 161 -3.82 1.88 10.95
N ALA A 162 -4.88 2.10 10.19
CA ALA A 162 -5.01 3.27 9.36
C ALA A 162 -4.98 4.56 10.19
N ASN A 163 -4.36 5.61 9.66
CA ASN A 163 -4.32 6.90 10.33
C ASN A 163 -5.54 7.76 9.98
N SER A 164 -5.79 7.90 8.67
CA SER A 164 -6.86 8.77 8.17
C SER A 164 -7.25 8.34 6.76
N LYS A 165 -8.40 8.79 6.30
CA LYS A 165 -8.75 8.75 4.88
C LYS A 165 -7.82 9.63 4.08
N ASN A 166 -7.55 9.25 2.84
CA ASN A 166 -7.02 10.19 1.87
C ASN A 166 -8.10 11.23 1.50
N ARG A 167 -7.76 12.20 0.69
CA ARG A 167 -8.69 13.27 0.26
C ARG A 167 -9.91 12.74 -0.51
N LEU A 168 -9.79 11.57 -1.12
CA LEU A 168 -10.84 10.92 -1.91
C LEU A 168 -11.68 9.94 -1.07
N GLY A 169 -11.37 9.78 0.22
CA GLY A 169 -12.03 8.83 1.09
C GLY A 169 -11.48 7.40 0.98
N GLU A 170 -10.36 7.22 0.28
CA GLU A 170 -9.68 5.94 0.13
C GLU A 170 -8.35 5.97 0.88
N THR A 171 -8.04 4.96 1.65
CA THR A 171 -6.70 4.74 2.18
C THR A 171 -5.85 3.99 1.17
N GLY A 172 -6.44 3.00 0.50
CA GLY A 172 -5.97 2.36 -0.72
C GLY A 172 -4.57 1.76 -0.71
N MET A 173 -3.86 1.83 0.42
CA MET A 173 -2.53 1.26 0.55
C MET A 173 -2.63 -0.25 0.73
N ASP A 174 -1.83 -0.99 -0.03
CA ASP A 174 -1.73 -2.44 0.12
C ASP A 174 -0.56 -2.78 1.04
N LEU A 175 -0.81 -3.74 1.93
CA LEU A 175 0.16 -4.30 2.87
C LEU A 175 0.29 -5.79 2.61
N ASP A 176 1.53 -6.26 2.47
CA ASP A 176 1.85 -7.66 2.16
C ASP A 176 2.20 -8.43 3.44
N TYR A 177 3.26 -8.05 4.12
CA TYR A 177 3.70 -8.68 5.36
C TYR A 177 4.39 -7.70 6.29
N ILE A 178 4.53 -8.07 7.56
CA ILE A 178 5.53 -7.52 8.47
C ILE A 178 6.65 -8.53 8.67
N GLN A 179 7.84 -8.03 8.91
CA GLN A 179 8.99 -8.83 9.31
C GLN A 179 9.79 -8.13 10.39
N PHE A 180 10.53 -8.92 11.15
CA PHE A 180 11.39 -8.41 12.20
C PHE A 180 12.84 -8.77 11.91
N VAL A 181 13.71 -7.80 12.11
CA VAL A 181 15.16 -7.99 12.01
C VAL A 181 15.74 -7.79 13.40
N LYS A 182 16.47 -8.76 13.91
CA LYS A 182 17.15 -8.61 15.20
C LYS A 182 18.38 -7.74 15.02
N ARG A 183 18.45 -6.66 15.77
CA ARG A 183 19.66 -5.84 15.83
C ARG A 183 20.51 -6.27 17.03
N ARG A 184 21.82 -6.28 16.81
CA ARG A 184 22.80 -6.60 17.85
C ARG A 184 23.03 -5.41 18.75
#